data_bb584be32f760b2673d543ad35b7643a
#
_entry.id   bb584be32f760b2673d543ad35b7643a
#
_cell.length_a   1.000
_cell.length_b   1.000
_cell.length_c   1.000
_cell.angle_alpha   90.00
_cell.angle_beta   90.00
_cell.angle_gamma   90.00
#
_symmetry.space_group_name_H-M   'P 1'
#
loop_
_entity.id
_entity.type
_entity.pdbx_description
1 polymer ?
#
loop_
_entity_poly.entity_id
_entity_poly.type
_entity_poly.pdbx_seq_one_letter_code
_entity_poly.pdbx_strand_id
1 'polypeptide(L)'
;MKRNFIALCALLLAACGSQEPKITLFSNEAFQTEADGKPVGIYTLRAGDVTMQVTNYGARVVSLWTPDRAGDYEDIVLGYETIDRYINNDGERFLGAVVGPYANRIAKGSFTLDGTEY
;
A
#
# COMPACT_ATOMS: atom_id res chain seq x y z
N MET A 1 -16.23 -47.26 52.59
CA MET A 1 -16.69 -46.01 51.92
C MET A 1 -15.48 -45.39 51.22
N LYS A 2 -15.35 -45.57 49.88
CA LYS A 2 -14.25 -45.01 49.06
C LYS A 2 -14.77 -43.75 48.37
N ARG A 3 -14.24 -42.59 48.76
CA ARG A 3 -14.56 -41.29 48.09
C ARG A 3 -13.61 -41.09 46.92
N ASN A 4 -14.17 -41.18 45.72
CA ASN A 4 -13.43 -40.86 44.48
C ASN A 4 -13.32 -39.33 44.37
N PHE A 5 -12.10 -38.80 44.44
CA PHE A 5 -11.78 -37.43 44.06
C PHE A 5 -11.58 -37.40 42.52
N ILE A 6 -12.54 -36.88 41.81
CA ILE A 6 -12.40 -36.57 40.41
C ILE A 6 -11.71 -35.19 40.34
N ALA A 7 -10.41 -35.23 39.99
CA ALA A 7 -9.67 -34.02 39.69
C ALA A 7 -10.15 -33.46 38.33
N LEU A 8 -10.90 -32.38 38.37
CA LEU A 8 -11.31 -31.61 37.18
C LEU A 8 -10.12 -30.79 36.70
N CYS A 9 -9.33 -31.33 35.77
CA CYS A 9 -8.33 -30.55 35.04
C CYS A 9 -9.07 -29.62 34.08
N ALA A 10 -9.28 -28.36 34.50
CA ALA A 10 -9.66 -27.31 33.58
C ALA A 10 -8.48 -26.97 32.67
N LEU A 11 -8.51 -27.47 31.44
CA LEU A 11 -7.65 -26.98 30.37
C LEU A 11 -8.03 -25.53 30.06
N LEU A 12 -7.26 -24.61 30.59
CA LEU A 12 -7.23 -23.24 30.12
C LEU A 12 -6.58 -23.24 28.72
N LEU A 13 -7.38 -23.39 27.68
CA LEU A 13 -7.01 -23.05 26.32
C LEU A 13 -6.85 -21.52 26.30
N ALA A 14 -5.62 -21.05 26.50
CA ALA A 14 -5.24 -19.70 26.15
C ALA A 14 -5.40 -19.60 24.64
N ALA A 15 -6.57 -19.11 24.20
CA ALA A 15 -6.74 -18.65 22.84
C ALA A 15 -5.78 -17.46 22.67
N CYS A 16 -4.58 -17.69 22.13
CA CYS A 16 -3.80 -16.66 21.48
C CYS A 16 -4.66 -16.17 20.30
N GLY A 17 -5.54 -15.25 20.57
CA GLY A 17 -6.17 -14.45 19.54
C GLY A 17 -5.06 -13.67 18.86
N SER A 18 -4.63 -14.12 17.69
CA SER A 18 -3.85 -13.29 16.79
C SER A 18 -4.72 -12.08 16.50
N GLN A 19 -4.42 -10.97 17.16
CA GLN A 19 -5.05 -9.69 16.85
C GLN A 19 -4.66 -9.37 15.42
N GLU A 20 -5.65 -9.35 14.52
CA GLU A 20 -5.37 -8.94 13.14
C GLU A 20 -4.74 -7.55 13.14
N PRO A 21 -3.69 -7.34 12.32
CA PRO A 21 -3.02 -6.05 12.28
C PRO A 21 -4.02 -4.94 11.93
N LYS A 22 -4.02 -3.88 12.72
CA LYS A 22 -4.90 -2.72 12.50
C LYS A 22 -4.34 -1.89 11.33
N ILE A 23 -4.71 -2.29 10.13
CA ILE A 23 -4.33 -1.61 8.88
C ILE A 23 -5.55 -0.87 8.34
N THR A 24 -5.41 0.41 8.03
CA THR A 24 -6.45 1.22 7.39
C THR A 24 -6.13 1.40 5.91
N LEU A 25 -6.84 0.69 5.04
CA LEU A 25 -6.67 0.77 3.60
C LEU A 25 -7.54 1.87 3.00
N PHE A 26 -7.01 2.56 2.00
CA PHE A 26 -7.81 3.46 1.16
C PHE A 26 -8.81 2.66 0.34
N SER A 27 -10.00 3.22 0.15
CA SER A 27 -11.07 2.56 -0.59
C SER A 27 -10.84 2.61 -2.10
N ASN A 28 -11.42 1.64 -2.81
CA ASN A 28 -11.37 1.63 -4.27
C ASN A 28 -12.03 2.87 -4.87
N GLU A 29 -13.15 3.32 -4.30
CA GLU A 29 -13.93 4.46 -4.77
C GLU A 29 -13.11 5.76 -4.74
N ALA A 30 -12.23 5.93 -3.74
CA ALA A 30 -11.37 7.09 -3.62
C ALA A 30 -10.30 7.18 -4.73
N PHE A 31 -10.08 6.07 -5.44
CA PHE A 31 -9.07 5.95 -6.50
C PHE A 31 -9.63 5.55 -7.86
N GLN A 32 -10.95 5.43 -7.99
CA GLN A 32 -11.58 5.13 -9.28
C GLN A 32 -11.84 6.41 -10.08
N THR A 33 -11.21 6.52 -11.24
CA THR A 33 -11.43 7.60 -12.20
C THR A 33 -10.95 7.18 -13.59
N GLU A 34 -11.03 8.09 -14.54
CA GLU A 34 -10.40 7.97 -15.85
C GLU A 34 -9.40 9.12 -16.04
N ALA A 35 -8.20 8.79 -16.48
CA ALA A 35 -7.17 9.76 -16.83
C ALA A 35 -6.64 9.47 -18.23
N ASP A 36 -6.68 10.45 -19.13
CA ASP A 36 -6.28 10.33 -20.54
C ASP A 36 -6.93 9.13 -21.27
N GLY A 37 -8.23 8.90 -21.03
CA GLY A 37 -8.97 7.80 -21.62
C GLY A 37 -8.62 6.41 -21.06
N LYS A 38 -7.93 6.33 -19.94
CA LYS A 38 -7.52 5.07 -19.29
C LYS A 38 -8.11 4.96 -17.89
N PRO A 39 -8.63 3.78 -17.51
CA PRO A 39 -9.15 3.57 -16.16
C PRO A 39 -8.03 3.60 -15.13
N VAL A 40 -8.26 4.32 -14.05
CA VAL A 40 -7.40 4.41 -12.89
C VAL A 40 -8.04 3.68 -11.72
N GLY A 41 -7.23 3.02 -10.90
CA GLY A 41 -7.65 2.32 -9.69
C GLY A 41 -6.50 2.13 -8.69
N ILE A 42 -6.83 1.55 -7.54
CA ILE A 42 -5.88 1.18 -6.50
C ILE A 42 -5.88 -0.33 -6.32
N TYR A 43 -4.71 -0.89 -6.05
CA TYR A 43 -4.47 -2.32 -5.91
C TYR A 43 -3.77 -2.59 -4.60
N THR A 44 -4.25 -3.57 -3.85
CA THR A 44 -3.62 -3.99 -2.59
C THR A 44 -2.78 -5.24 -2.80
N LEU A 45 -1.52 -5.16 -2.46
CA LEU A 45 -0.53 -6.23 -2.49
C LEU A 45 -0.18 -6.63 -1.06
N ARG A 46 -0.05 -7.95 -0.80
CA ARG A 46 0.31 -8.48 0.51
C ARG A 46 1.42 -9.51 0.38
N ALA A 47 2.42 -9.40 1.26
CA ALA A 47 3.53 -10.35 1.34
C ALA A 47 4.01 -10.47 2.79
N GLY A 48 3.74 -11.59 3.44
CA GLY A 48 4.00 -11.77 4.87
C GLY A 48 3.32 -10.67 5.69
N ASP A 49 4.10 -9.97 6.48
CA ASP A 49 3.63 -8.91 7.37
C ASP A 49 3.54 -7.53 6.69
N VAL A 50 3.81 -7.46 5.39
CA VAL A 50 3.77 -6.20 4.63
C VAL A 50 2.50 -6.12 3.80
N THR A 51 1.83 -4.97 3.88
CA THR A 51 0.69 -4.63 3.02
C THR A 51 0.96 -3.31 2.31
N MET A 52 0.84 -3.30 1.00
CA MET A 52 1.09 -2.13 0.16
C MET A 52 -0.11 -1.83 -0.72
N GLN A 53 -0.45 -0.57 -0.88
CA GLN A 53 -1.39 -0.13 -1.91
C GLN A 53 -0.67 0.67 -2.98
N VAL A 54 -0.98 0.35 -4.24
CA VAL A 54 -0.42 1.03 -5.42
C VAL A 54 -1.56 1.48 -6.33
N THR A 55 -1.39 2.62 -6.98
CA THR A 55 -2.27 3.03 -8.08
C THR A 55 -1.58 2.84 -9.42
N ASN A 56 -2.34 2.48 -10.46
CA ASN A 56 -1.82 2.44 -11.82
C ASN A 56 -1.62 3.84 -12.44
N TYR A 57 -2.00 4.91 -11.74
CA TYR A 57 -1.65 6.28 -12.13
C TYR A 57 -0.18 6.57 -11.80
N GLY A 58 0.71 6.32 -12.76
CA GLY A 58 2.15 6.47 -12.60
C GLY A 58 2.83 5.40 -11.73
N ALA A 59 2.18 4.23 -11.53
CA ALA A 59 2.66 3.13 -10.70
C ALA A 59 3.07 3.57 -9.28
N ARG A 60 2.30 4.49 -8.69
CA ARG A 60 2.65 5.09 -7.39
C ARG A 60 2.34 4.18 -6.23
N VAL A 61 3.27 4.10 -5.29
CA VAL A 61 3.00 3.55 -3.97
C VAL A 61 2.19 4.58 -3.18
N VAL A 62 0.99 4.19 -2.77
CA VAL A 62 0.04 5.06 -2.05
C VAL A 62 0.16 4.88 -0.55
N SER A 63 0.30 3.63 -0.10
CA SER A 63 0.54 3.29 1.30
C SER A 63 1.41 2.03 1.41
N LEU A 64 2.17 1.93 2.49
CA LEU A 64 3.00 0.77 2.82
C LEU A 64 2.97 0.52 4.32
N TRP A 65 2.22 -0.49 4.72
CA TRP A 65 2.03 -0.90 6.10
C TRP A 65 3.03 -2.00 6.47
N THR A 66 3.76 -1.79 7.53
CA THR A 66 4.73 -2.74 8.07
C THR A 66 4.72 -2.67 9.60
N PRO A 67 4.97 -3.78 10.31
CA PRO A 67 5.07 -3.74 11.75
C PRO A 67 6.37 -3.07 12.18
N ASP A 68 6.31 -2.32 13.25
CA ASP A 68 7.47 -1.85 13.98
C ASP A 68 8.08 -2.97 14.85
N ARG A 69 9.06 -2.63 15.69
CA ARG A 69 9.72 -3.58 16.60
C ARG A 69 8.79 -4.12 17.70
N ALA A 70 7.74 -3.40 18.04
CA ALA A 70 6.71 -3.82 19.01
C ALA A 70 5.61 -4.67 18.37
N GLY A 71 5.55 -4.70 17.04
CA GLY A 71 4.51 -5.39 16.27
C GLY A 71 3.34 -4.47 15.89
N ASP A 72 3.44 -3.17 16.15
CA ASP A 72 2.41 -2.21 15.77
C ASP A 72 2.60 -1.81 14.31
N TYR A 73 1.48 -1.76 13.56
CA TYR A 73 1.48 -1.45 12.13
C TYR A 73 1.30 0.03 11.88
N GLU A 74 2.18 0.59 11.05
CA GLU A 74 2.08 1.97 10.59
C GLU A 74 2.29 2.08 9.07
N ASP A 75 1.66 3.09 8.46
CA ASP A 75 1.93 3.47 7.08
C ASP A 75 3.19 4.33 7.04
N ILE A 76 4.23 3.82 6.39
CA ILE A 76 5.53 4.48 6.30
C ILE A 76 5.73 5.27 5.00
N VAL A 77 4.69 5.44 4.19
CA VAL A 77 4.74 6.18 2.92
C VAL A 77 3.94 7.46 3.00
N LEU A 78 4.53 8.56 2.57
CA LEU A 78 3.80 9.80 2.36
C LEU A 78 3.00 9.73 1.06
N GLY A 79 1.68 9.91 1.16
CA GLY A 79 0.77 9.84 0.03
C GLY A 79 -0.49 10.69 0.25
N TYR A 80 -1.38 10.65 -0.73
CA TYR A 80 -2.69 11.28 -0.65
C TYR A 80 -3.79 10.23 -0.57
N GLU A 81 -4.88 10.59 0.09
CA GLU A 81 -6.01 9.69 0.35
C GLU A 81 -6.93 9.49 -0.85
N THR A 82 -6.78 10.32 -1.89
CA THR A 82 -7.62 10.26 -3.10
C THR A 82 -6.81 10.46 -4.37
N ILE A 83 -7.28 9.86 -5.46
CA ILE A 83 -6.64 10.01 -6.78
C ILE A 83 -6.67 11.45 -7.30
N ASP A 84 -7.70 12.20 -6.97
CA ASP A 84 -7.83 13.61 -7.37
C ASP A 84 -6.64 14.44 -6.88
N ARG A 85 -6.17 14.19 -5.66
CA ARG A 85 -5.00 14.85 -5.09
C ARG A 85 -3.70 14.54 -5.81
N TYR A 86 -3.61 13.40 -6.51
CA TYR A 86 -2.46 13.06 -7.36
C TYR A 86 -2.54 13.70 -8.75
N ILE A 87 -3.74 13.83 -9.31
CA ILE A 87 -3.97 14.39 -10.65
C ILE A 87 -3.92 15.91 -10.62
N ASN A 88 -4.68 16.54 -9.71
CA ASN A 88 -4.91 17.98 -9.63
C ASN A 88 -4.08 18.64 -8.51
N ASN A 89 -2.87 18.18 -8.33
CA ASN A 89 -2.01 18.58 -7.23
C ASN A 89 -1.12 19.77 -7.65
N ASP A 90 -1.18 20.84 -6.90
CA ASP A 90 -0.33 22.02 -6.99
C ASP A 90 0.84 22.03 -5.98
N GLY A 91 0.97 20.95 -5.16
CA GLY A 91 2.00 20.72 -4.16
C GLY A 91 3.06 19.68 -4.57
N GLU A 92 3.19 18.61 -3.74
CA GLU A 92 4.16 17.54 -3.92
C GLU A 92 3.73 16.52 -5.00
N ARG A 93 4.27 16.68 -6.20
CA ARG A 93 3.84 15.93 -7.41
C ARG A 93 4.41 14.52 -7.50
N PHE A 94 5.44 14.18 -6.73
CA PHE A 94 6.23 12.97 -6.94
C PHE A 94 6.09 11.94 -5.82
N LEU A 95 5.19 12.14 -4.87
CA LEU A 95 4.95 11.19 -3.77
C LEU A 95 4.68 9.79 -4.33
N GLY A 96 5.43 8.81 -3.83
CA GLY A 96 5.31 7.41 -4.19
C GLY A 96 5.60 7.04 -5.64
N ALA A 97 6.01 7.98 -6.50
CA ALA A 97 6.18 7.75 -7.93
C ALA A 97 7.31 6.77 -8.23
N VAL A 98 7.05 5.82 -9.14
CA VAL A 98 8.10 4.98 -9.74
C VAL A 98 8.78 5.77 -10.86
N VAL A 99 10.10 5.85 -10.78
CA VAL A 99 10.92 6.62 -11.72
C VAL A 99 11.27 5.77 -12.94
N GLY A 100 10.74 6.14 -14.11
CA GLY A 100 10.96 5.45 -15.38
C GLY A 100 9.94 5.87 -16.45
N PRO A 101 10.05 5.32 -17.69
CA PRO A 101 11.10 4.45 -18.27
C PRO A 101 12.47 5.09 -18.37
N TYR A 102 12.55 6.44 -18.43
CA TYR A 102 13.81 7.18 -18.43
C TYR A 102 13.89 8.02 -17.14
N ALA A 103 15.00 7.85 -16.41
CA ALA A 103 15.22 8.55 -15.15
C ALA A 103 16.04 9.83 -15.33
N ASN A 104 15.82 10.79 -14.44
CA ASN A 104 16.52 12.05 -14.36
C ASN A 104 16.19 13.01 -15.52
N ARG A 105 17.17 13.45 -16.32
CA ARG A 105 16.98 14.50 -17.34
C ARG A 105 17.52 14.06 -18.69
N ILE A 106 16.81 14.49 -19.74
CA ILE A 106 17.26 14.36 -21.13
C ILE A 106 18.07 15.61 -21.47
N ALA A 107 19.32 15.44 -21.90
CA ALA A 107 20.19 16.54 -22.27
C ALA A 107 19.54 17.36 -23.40
N LYS A 108 19.48 18.68 -23.25
CA LYS A 108 18.83 19.60 -24.19
C LYS A 108 17.31 19.39 -24.40
N GLY A 109 16.68 18.50 -23.62
CA GLY A 109 15.25 18.21 -23.71
C GLY A 109 14.82 17.44 -24.95
N SER A 110 15.75 16.86 -25.72
CA SER A 110 15.43 16.07 -26.92
C SER A 110 16.27 14.81 -27.05
N PHE A 111 15.70 13.81 -27.72
CA PHE A 111 16.36 12.55 -28.05
C PHE A 111 15.79 11.99 -29.37
N THR A 112 16.52 11.10 -30.01
CA THR A 112 16.06 10.42 -31.23
C THR A 112 15.81 8.94 -30.92
N LEU A 113 14.64 8.45 -31.32
CA LEU A 113 14.27 7.04 -31.24
C LEU A 113 13.71 6.60 -32.60
N ASP A 114 14.29 5.56 -33.18
CA ASP A 114 13.91 5.01 -34.49
C ASP A 114 13.85 6.09 -35.62
N GLY A 115 14.77 7.03 -35.57
CA GLY A 115 14.89 8.09 -36.56
C GLY A 115 13.93 9.28 -36.35
N THR A 116 13.08 9.23 -35.33
CA THR A 116 12.15 10.32 -34.97
C THR A 116 12.71 11.10 -33.77
N GLU A 117 12.76 12.41 -33.89
CA GLU A 117 13.12 13.31 -32.77
C GLU A 117 11.90 13.61 -31.90
N TYR A 118 12.14 13.52 -30.59
CA TYR A 118 11.17 13.80 -29.53
C TYR A 118 11.67 14.89 -28.60
#